data_4100714d8b62f91052c3bacd5306033f
#
_entry.id   4100714d8b62f91052c3bacd5306033f
#
_cell.length_a   1.000
_cell.length_b   1.000
_cell.length_c   1.000
_cell.angle_alpha   90.00
_cell.angle_beta   90.00
_cell.angle_gamma   90.00
#
_symmetry.space_group_name_H-M   'P 1'
#
loop_
_entity.id
_entity.type
_entity.pdbx_description
1 polymer ?
#
loop_
_entity_poly.entity_id
_entity_poly.type
_entity_poly.pdbx_seq_one_letter_code
_entity_poly.pdbx_strand_id
1 'polypeptide(L)'
;MAAISTLRGTLATALTNNGVWSTFSFPPSTLLANSVVVTPGDPYITPNNNSQTAIAPLANFKILMTTPAFDNQGNLKGMEDFIVAVVTKLAASALVYNISSVSAPAITNAASGDLLTSEITVSILTSWS
;
A
#
# COMPACT_ATOMS: atom_id res chain seq x y z
N MET A 1 19.57 -2.09 -7.04
CA MET A 1 18.27 -2.33 -6.39
C MET A 1 18.41 -2.13 -4.90
N ALA A 2 17.38 -1.65 -4.26
CA ALA A 2 17.43 -1.34 -2.83
C ALA A 2 17.02 -2.54 -1.99
N ALA A 3 17.53 -2.59 -0.75
CA ALA A 3 17.11 -3.58 0.24
C ALA A 3 15.61 -3.40 0.55
N ILE A 4 14.97 -4.46 1.01
CA ILE A 4 13.52 -4.47 1.20
C ILE A 4 13.07 -3.43 2.24
N SER A 5 13.83 -3.24 3.31
CA SER A 5 13.50 -2.22 4.32
C SER A 5 13.60 -0.81 3.76
N THR A 6 14.57 -0.56 2.89
CA THR A 6 14.71 0.72 2.20
C THR A 6 13.54 0.96 1.25
N LEU A 7 13.12 -0.08 0.53
CA LEU A 7 11.97 0.02 -0.39
C LEU A 7 10.68 0.36 0.35
N ARG A 8 10.46 -0.21 1.51
CA ARG A 8 9.28 0.09 2.31
C ARG A 8 9.24 1.58 2.66
N GLY A 9 10.35 2.12 3.12
CA GLY A 9 10.44 3.55 3.43
C GLY A 9 10.30 4.42 2.19
N THR A 10 10.91 4.03 1.09
CA THR A 10 10.81 4.77 -0.19
C THR A 10 9.38 4.77 -0.69
N LEU A 11 8.68 3.64 -0.60
CA LEU A 11 7.29 3.55 -1.01
C LEU A 11 6.41 4.45 -0.15
N ALA A 12 6.60 4.43 1.17
CA ALA A 12 5.86 5.31 2.07
C ALA A 12 6.11 6.80 1.75
N THR A 13 7.36 7.16 1.49
CA THR A 13 7.71 8.54 1.12
C THR A 13 7.04 8.94 -0.19
N ALA A 14 7.02 8.04 -1.18
CA ALA A 14 6.39 8.31 -2.46
C ALA A 14 4.88 8.53 -2.32
N LEU A 15 4.26 7.89 -1.35
CA LEU A 15 2.81 8.00 -1.11
C LEU A 15 2.44 9.11 -0.15
N THR A 16 3.42 9.79 0.46
CA THR A 16 3.13 10.86 1.43
C THR A 16 2.41 12.02 0.75
N ASN A 17 1.30 12.45 1.34
CA ASN A 17 0.52 13.58 0.85
C ASN A 17 -0.04 14.34 2.06
N ASN A 18 0.82 15.13 2.68
CA ASN A 18 0.48 15.85 3.91
C ASN A 18 -0.75 16.73 3.71
N GLY A 19 -1.66 16.70 4.70
CA GLY A 19 -2.89 17.47 4.64
C GLY A 19 -4.02 16.80 3.89
N VAL A 20 -3.76 15.70 3.16
CA VAL A 20 -4.78 14.93 2.45
C VAL A 20 -4.99 13.58 3.13
N TRP A 21 -3.91 12.86 3.38
CA TRP A 21 -3.96 11.61 4.15
C TRP A 21 -2.70 11.45 4.97
N SER A 22 -2.78 10.55 5.97
CA SER A 22 -1.63 10.16 6.77
C SER A 22 -0.98 8.92 6.16
N THR A 23 0.34 8.88 6.12
CA THR A 23 1.07 7.78 5.50
C THR A 23 1.96 7.10 6.53
N PHE A 24 1.90 5.77 6.56
CA PHE A 24 2.69 4.95 7.49
C PHE A 24 3.47 3.91 6.70
N SER A 25 4.73 3.70 7.07
CA SER A 25 5.58 2.68 6.45
C SER A 25 5.42 1.31 7.13
N PHE A 26 4.58 1.22 8.15
CA PHE A 26 4.29 0.00 8.89
C PHE A 26 2.91 0.16 9.52
N PRO A 27 2.24 -0.96 9.86
CA PRO A 27 0.91 -0.86 10.48
C PRO A 27 0.98 -0.14 11.83
N PRO A 28 0.20 0.93 12.01
CA PRO A 28 0.15 1.62 13.30
C PRO A 28 -0.62 0.81 14.33
N SER A 29 -0.44 1.12 15.61
CA SER A 29 -1.16 0.45 16.69
C SER A 29 -2.67 0.71 16.64
N THR A 30 -3.07 1.88 16.13
CA THR A 30 -4.47 2.22 15.92
C THR A 30 -4.65 2.69 14.48
N LEU A 31 -5.56 2.03 13.77
CA LEU A 31 -5.86 2.40 12.38
C LEU A 31 -6.83 3.57 12.37
N LEU A 32 -6.47 4.62 11.67
CA LEU A 32 -7.25 5.84 11.56
C LEU A 32 -7.83 5.99 10.16
N ALA A 33 -8.89 6.79 10.04
CA ALA A 33 -9.47 7.13 8.74
C ALA A 33 -8.51 8.02 7.93
N ASN A 34 -8.69 8.01 6.60
CA ASN A 34 -7.87 8.78 5.67
C ASN A 34 -6.38 8.50 5.84
N SER A 35 -6.04 7.21 5.90
CA SER A 35 -4.67 6.75 6.05
C SER A 35 -4.26 5.88 4.88
N VAL A 36 -2.96 5.92 4.56
CA VAL A 36 -2.31 5.04 3.60
C VAL A 36 -1.21 4.31 4.35
N VAL A 37 -1.33 3.00 4.45
CA VAL A 37 -0.41 2.17 5.24
C VAL A 37 0.27 1.17 4.34
N VAL A 38 1.60 1.15 4.35
CA VAL A 38 2.38 0.14 3.62
C VAL A 38 2.54 -1.06 4.54
N THR A 39 1.94 -2.18 4.14
CA THR A 39 1.98 -3.43 4.91
C THR A 39 2.69 -4.51 4.12
N PRO A 40 3.23 -5.55 4.79
CA PRO A 40 3.78 -6.70 4.08
C PRO A 40 2.70 -7.42 3.28
N GLY A 41 3.05 -7.83 2.07
CA GLY A 41 2.19 -8.72 1.29
C GLY A 41 2.36 -10.17 1.72
N ASP A 42 1.55 -11.04 1.15
CA ASP A 42 1.65 -12.48 1.37
C ASP A 42 1.56 -13.19 0.02
N PRO A 43 2.66 -13.79 -0.48
CA PRO A 43 3.97 -13.87 0.17
C PRO A 43 4.66 -12.52 0.25
N TYR A 44 5.49 -12.33 1.27
CA TYR A 44 6.21 -11.07 1.44
C TYR A 44 7.29 -10.91 0.37
N ILE A 45 8.01 -11.96 0.11
CA ILE A 45 9.08 -11.99 -0.90
C ILE A 45 8.79 -13.14 -1.85
N THR A 46 8.82 -12.86 -3.15
CA THR A 46 8.75 -13.90 -4.17
C THR A 46 10.16 -14.13 -4.67
N PRO A 47 10.79 -15.25 -4.29
CA PRO A 47 12.16 -15.56 -4.74
C PRO A 47 12.17 -15.85 -6.23
N ASN A 48 13.29 -15.54 -6.86
CA ASN A 48 13.54 -16.00 -8.20
C ASN A 48 14.48 -17.20 -8.11
N ASN A 49 13.96 -18.38 -8.38
CA ASN A 49 14.68 -19.62 -8.13
C ASN A 49 15.55 -20.07 -9.30
N ASN A 50 15.58 -19.31 -10.37
CA ASN A 50 16.29 -19.74 -11.58
C ASN A 50 17.79 -19.52 -11.51
N SER A 51 18.26 -18.75 -10.53
CA SER A 51 19.68 -18.48 -10.39
C SER A 51 19.95 -18.04 -8.96
N GLN A 52 21.22 -17.90 -8.63
CA GLN A 52 21.65 -17.58 -7.28
C GLN A 52 21.48 -16.09 -6.99
N THR A 53 22.58 -15.36 -7.05
CA THR A 53 22.61 -13.99 -6.56
C THR A 53 22.37 -12.94 -7.64
N ALA A 54 22.37 -13.36 -8.90
CA ALA A 54 22.27 -12.40 -10.00
C ALA A 54 20.85 -11.95 -10.30
N ILE A 55 19.85 -12.68 -9.81
CA ILE A 55 18.44 -12.38 -10.10
C ILE A 55 17.76 -11.87 -8.83
N ALA A 56 17.18 -10.70 -8.95
CA ALA A 56 16.56 -10.03 -7.83
C ALA A 56 15.21 -10.65 -7.50
N PRO A 57 14.90 -10.82 -6.21
CA PRO A 57 13.55 -11.22 -5.80
C PRO A 57 12.56 -10.07 -5.95
N LEU A 58 11.28 -10.40 -5.85
CA LEU A 58 10.21 -9.41 -5.78
C LEU A 58 9.78 -9.22 -4.33
N ALA A 59 9.71 -7.99 -3.89
CA ALA A 59 9.10 -7.64 -2.61
C ALA A 59 7.63 -7.30 -2.85
N ASN A 60 6.75 -7.95 -2.13
CA ASN A 60 5.31 -7.76 -2.27
C ASN A 60 4.79 -6.97 -1.08
N PHE A 61 4.15 -5.86 -1.38
CA PHE A 61 3.55 -4.99 -0.37
C PHE A 61 2.06 -4.84 -0.64
N LYS A 62 1.32 -4.56 0.42
CA LYS A 62 -0.07 -4.13 0.31
C LYS A 62 -0.15 -2.69 0.78
N ILE A 63 -0.78 -1.85 -0.02
CA ILE A 63 -1.04 -0.47 0.34
C ILE A 63 -2.48 -0.41 0.83
N LEU A 64 -2.64 -0.33 2.15
CA LEU A 64 -3.95 -0.28 2.78
C LEU A 64 -4.43 1.17 2.79
N MET A 65 -5.63 1.38 2.27
CA MET A 65 -6.25 2.71 2.24
C MET A 65 -7.50 2.68 3.11
N THR A 66 -7.70 3.72 3.91
CA THR A 66 -8.83 3.81 4.80
C THR A 66 -9.60 5.11 4.60
N THR A 67 -10.92 5.02 4.67
CA THR A 67 -11.81 6.19 4.74
C THR A 67 -12.86 5.93 5.81
N PRO A 68 -13.54 6.97 6.33
CA PRO A 68 -14.64 6.75 7.26
C PRO A 68 -15.74 5.92 6.62
N ALA A 69 -16.30 4.97 7.35
CA ALA A 69 -17.40 4.15 6.87
C ALA A 69 -18.72 4.81 7.18
N PHE A 70 -19.40 5.32 6.15
CA PHE A 70 -20.76 5.83 6.24
C PHE A 70 -21.67 4.94 5.41
N ASP A 71 -22.96 5.03 5.58
CA ASP A 71 -23.93 4.13 4.97
C ASP A 71 -24.46 4.65 3.65
N ASN A 72 -23.60 5.01 2.69
CA ASN A 72 -24.16 5.53 1.43
C ASN A 72 -23.19 5.42 0.29
N GLN A 73 -23.69 5.71 -0.91
CA GLN A 73 -22.90 5.70 -2.14
C GLN A 73 -21.75 6.70 -2.12
N GLY A 74 -21.90 7.78 -1.38
CA GLY A 74 -20.85 8.79 -1.28
C GLY A 74 -19.57 8.23 -0.71
N ASN A 75 -19.65 7.23 0.17
CA ASN A 75 -18.48 6.60 0.74
C ASN A 75 -17.76 5.71 -0.26
N LEU A 76 -18.52 4.95 -1.03
CA LEU A 76 -17.92 4.12 -2.08
C LEU A 76 -17.23 5.01 -3.11
N LYS A 77 -17.89 6.11 -3.52
CA LYS A 77 -17.27 7.07 -4.42
C LYS A 77 -16.03 7.70 -3.79
N GLY A 78 -16.09 8.03 -2.51
CA GLY A 78 -14.94 8.57 -1.78
C GLY A 78 -13.76 7.61 -1.77
N MET A 79 -14.02 6.32 -1.57
CA MET A 79 -12.97 5.31 -1.63
C MET A 79 -12.43 5.16 -3.06
N GLU A 80 -13.30 5.17 -4.06
CA GLU A 80 -12.87 5.10 -5.44
C GLU A 80 -11.96 6.28 -5.81
N ASP A 81 -12.33 7.48 -5.43
CA ASP A 81 -11.51 8.67 -5.64
C ASP A 81 -10.18 8.58 -4.90
N PHE A 82 -10.19 8.03 -3.69
CA PHE A 82 -9.00 7.81 -2.88
C PHE A 82 -8.05 6.83 -3.58
N ILE A 83 -8.57 5.71 -4.08
CA ILE A 83 -7.77 4.73 -4.81
C ILE A 83 -7.10 5.39 -6.01
N VAL A 84 -7.82 6.17 -6.79
CA VAL A 84 -7.28 6.87 -7.94
C VAL A 84 -6.20 7.85 -7.51
N ALA A 85 -6.41 8.59 -6.43
CA ALA A 85 -5.44 9.55 -5.93
C ALA A 85 -4.14 8.86 -5.47
N VAL A 86 -4.25 7.73 -4.78
CA VAL A 86 -3.09 6.96 -4.33
C VAL A 86 -2.32 6.39 -5.51
N VAL A 87 -3.02 5.82 -6.49
CA VAL A 87 -2.37 5.28 -7.69
C VAL A 87 -1.69 6.40 -8.48
N THR A 88 -2.31 7.56 -8.57
CA THR A 88 -1.72 8.72 -9.24
C THR A 88 -0.44 9.16 -8.55
N LYS A 89 -0.45 9.18 -7.20
CA LYS A 89 0.72 9.53 -6.41
C LYS A 89 1.84 8.51 -6.63
N LEU A 90 1.50 7.22 -6.65
CA LEU A 90 2.45 6.16 -6.90
C LEU A 90 3.04 6.26 -8.31
N ALA A 91 2.22 6.58 -9.31
CA ALA A 91 2.67 6.74 -10.69
C ALA A 91 3.62 7.92 -10.86
N ALA A 92 3.54 8.92 -10.01
CA ALA A 92 4.45 10.07 -10.02
C ALA A 92 5.81 9.74 -9.40
N SER A 93 5.95 8.58 -8.73
CA SER A 93 7.21 8.19 -8.11
C SER A 93 8.20 7.64 -9.13
N ALA A 94 9.47 7.57 -8.72
CA ALA A 94 10.52 6.97 -9.57
C ALA A 94 10.60 5.46 -9.41
N LEU A 95 9.73 4.85 -8.61
CA LEU A 95 9.75 3.42 -8.36
C LEU A 95 9.28 2.64 -9.59
N VAL A 96 9.94 1.52 -9.84
CA VAL A 96 9.50 0.55 -10.85
C VAL A 96 8.70 -0.52 -10.12
N TYR A 97 7.42 -0.59 -10.40
CA TYR A 97 6.50 -1.44 -9.66
C TYR A 97 5.49 -2.07 -10.60
N ASN A 98 4.82 -3.10 -10.10
CA ASN A 98 3.71 -3.74 -10.79
C ASN A 98 2.54 -3.87 -9.83
N ILE A 99 1.38 -3.36 -10.22
CA ILE A 99 0.15 -3.51 -9.44
C ILE A 99 -0.53 -4.79 -9.89
N SER A 100 -0.70 -5.74 -8.96
CA SER A 100 -1.34 -7.01 -9.25
C SER A 100 -2.86 -6.91 -9.17
N SER A 101 -3.36 -6.21 -8.15
CA SER A 101 -4.80 -6.10 -7.91
C SER A 101 -5.08 -4.99 -6.92
N VAL A 102 -6.34 -4.55 -6.94
CA VAL A 102 -6.90 -3.67 -5.91
C VAL A 102 -8.11 -4.38 -5.34
N SER A 103 -8.13 -4.61 -4.03
CA SER A 103 -9.24 -5.34 -3.42
C SER A 103 -10.51 -4.50 -3.39
N ALA A 104 -11.65 -5.19 -3.35
CA ALA A 104 -12.94 -4.51 -3.18
C ALA A 104 -12.98 -3.82 -1.81
N PRO A 105 -13.58 -2.62 -1.73
CA PRO A 105 -13.73 -1.97 -0.43
C PRO A 105 -14.57 -2.81 0.52
N ALA A 106 -14.14 -2.87 1.77
CA ALA A 106 -14.80 -3.64 2.81
C ALA A 106 -14.77 -2.86 4.12
N ILE A 107 -15.74 -3.12 4.98
CA ILE A 107 -15.82 -2.46 6.28
C ILE A 107 -14.90 -3.19 7.26
N THR A 108 -14.06 -2.42 7.94
CA THR A 108 -13.17 -2.92 8.98
C THR A 108 -13.50 -2.22 10.30
N ASN A 109 -13.69 -3.00 11.35
CA ASN A 109 -13.90 -2.45 12.68
C ASN A 109 -12.56 -2.12 13.31
N ALA A 110 -12.33 -0.86 13.59
CA ALA A 110 -11.11 -0.38 14.22
C ALA A 110 -11.42 0.26 15.57
N ALA A 111 -10.41 0.42 16.41
CA ALA A 111 -10.59 1.07 17.70
C ALA A 111 -11.09 2.51 17.57
N SER A 112 -10.76 3.18 16.47
CA SER A 112 -11.21 4.56 16.19
C SER A 112 -12.62 4.62 15.58
N GLY A 113 -13.25 3.47 15.30
CA GLY A 113 -14.55 3.37 14.64
C GLY A 113 -14.49 2.50 13.40
N ASP A 114 -15.62 2.35 12.72
CA ASP A 114 -15.69 1.57 11.50
C ASP A 114 -15.05 2.32 10.34
N LEU A 115 -14.24 1.60 9.57
CA LEU A 115 -13.53 2.16 8.42
C LEU A 115 -13.88 1.38 7.17
N LEU A 116 -13.96 2.07 6.05
CA LEU A 116 -14.00 1.44 4.74
C LEU A 116 -12.56 1.31 4.28
N THR A 117 -12.14 0.10 3.92
CA THR A 117 -10.74 -0.20 3.58
C THR A 117 -10.65 -0.87 2.23
N SER A 118 -9.55 -0.62 1.55
CA SER A 118 -9.19 -1.30 0.31
C SER A 118 -7.68 -1.46 0.28
N GLU A 119 -7.18 -2.47 -0.43
CA GLU A 119 -5.76 -2.76 -0.50
C GLU A 119 -5.29 -2.85 -1.94
N ILE A 120 -4.17 -2.19 -2.23
CA ILE A 120 -3.47 -2.33 -3.52
C ILE A 120 -2.32 -3.30 -3.30
N THR A 121 -2.29 -4.40 -4.05
CA THR A 121 -1.17 -5.34 -4.02
C THR A 121 -0.15 -4.92 -5.06
N VAL A 122 1.06 -4.65 -4.63
CA VAL A 122 2.13 -4.15 -5.48
C VAL A 122 3.39 -4.99 -5.29
N SER A 123 4.12 -5.21 -6.40
CA SER A 123 5.38 -5.95 -6.40
C SER A 123 6.49 -5.05 -6.91
N ILE A 124 7.62 -5.04 -6.22
CA ILE A 124 8.78 -4.19 -6.54
C ILE A 124 10.04 -5.07 -6.51
N LEU A 125 10.90 -4.91 -7.50
CA LEU A 125 12.20 -5.60 -7.49
C LEU A 125 13.04 -5.11 -6.31
N THR A 126 13.62 -6.04 -5.58
CA THR A 126 14.46 -5.73 -4.43
C THR A 126 15.76 -6.55 -4.50
N SER A 127 16.57 -6.45 -3.49
CA SER A 127 17.80 -7.24 -3.37
C SER A 127 17.76 -8.06 -2.09
N TRP A 128 18.63 -9.09 -2.04
CA TRP A 128 18.71 -9.94 -0.85
C TRP A 128 19.52 -9.33 0.29
N SER A 129 20.16 -8.22 0.04
CA SER A 129 20.97 -7.55 1.07
C SER A 129 20.17 -6.52 1.88
#